data_9039b4125cb5aa81e300095c87530864
#
_entry.id   9039b4125cb5aa81e300095c87530864
#
_cell.length_a   1.000
_cell.length_b   1.000
_cell.length_c   1.000
_cell.angle_alpha   90.00
_cell.angle_beta   90.00
_cell.angle_gamma   90.00
#
_symmetry.space_group_name_H-M   'P 1'
#
loop_
_entity.id
_entity.type
_entity.pdbx_description
1 polymer ?
#
loop_
_entity_poly.entity_id
_entity_poly.type
_entity_poly.pdbx_seq_one_letter_code
_entity_poly.pdbx_strand_id
1 'polypeptide(L)' 'MIRKKLEEGHPIICIMGPGDFTTTGHYIVLTTVASDGSIEVHDPNSQKNSDRTWNLEKLMAQTKNLWVYEKNR' A
#
# COMPACT_ATOMS: atom_id res chain seq x y z
N MET A 1 -1.98 -6.18 -11.74
CA MET A 1 -0.83 -5.26 -11.96
C MET A 1 -0.12 -4.91 -10.66
N ILE A 2 -0.84 -4.50 -9.64
CA ILE A 2 -0.23 -4.11 -8.36
C ILE A 2 0.46 -5.29 -7.68
N ARG A 3 -0.24 -6.42 -7.56
CA ARG A 3 0.36 -7.60 -6.94
C ARG A 3 1.61 -8.05 -7.67
N LYS A 4 1.58 -8.00 -9.00
CA LYS A 4 2.73 -8.41 -9.78
C LYS A 4 3.94 -7.51 -9.51
N LYS A 5 3.73 -6.20 -9.43
CA LYS A 5 4.82 -5.28 -9.14
C LYS A 5 5.42 -5.53 -7.76
N LEU A 6 4.57 -5.79 -6.78
CA LEU A 6 5.05 -6.08 -5.43
C LEU A 6 5.81 -7.40 -5.40
N GLU A 7 5.34 -8.42 -6.14
CA GLU A 7 6.03 -9.70 -6.21
C GLU A 7 7.39 -9.57 -6.89
N GLU A 8 7.55 -8.59 -7.77
CA GLU A 8 8.82 -8.30 -8.42
C GLU A 8 9.75 -7.47 -7.55
N GLY A 9 9.30 -7.08 -6.36
CA GLY A 9 10.12 -6.31 -5.43
C GLY A 9 10.01 -4.82 -5.60
N HIS A 10 8.99 -4.33 -6.29
CA HIS A 10 8.79 -2.88 -6.50
C HIS A 10 7.77 -2.35 -5.52
N PRO A 11 8.18 -1.54 -4.54
CA PRO A 11 7.20 -0.94 -3.61
C PRO A 11 6.30 0.04 -4.35
N ILE A 12 5.10 0.23 -3.81
CA ILE A 12 4.12 1.13 -4.41
C ILE A 12 3.74 2.18 -3.37
N ILE A 13 3.91 3.44 -3.73
CA ILE A 13 3.56 4.56 -2.85
C ILE A 13 2.14 4.99 -3.21
N CYS A 14 1.25 4.98 -2.21
CA CYS A 14 -0.15 5.33 -2.40
C CYS A 14 -0.48 6.59 -1.62
N ILE A 15 -1.10 7.55 -2.29
CA ILE A 15 -1.67 8.71 -1.62
C ILE A 15 -3.11 8.36 -1.28
N MET A 16 -3.40 8.31 0.02
CA MET A 16 -4.70 7.86 0.51
C MET A 16 -5.61 9.05 0.75
N GLY A 17 -6.87 8.90 0.38
CA GLY A 17 -7.91 9.83 0.79
C GLY A 17 -8.49 9.44 2.14
N PRO A 18 -9.54 10.15 2.59
CA PRO A 18 -10.14 9.83 3.89
C PRO A 18 -10.61 8.39 3.95
N GLY A 19 -10.35 7.73 5.06
CA GLY A 19 -10.70 6.34 5.27
C GLY A 19 -9.94 5.75 6.42
N ASP A 20 -9.48 4.52 6.26
CA ASP A 20 -8.85 3.77 7.34
C ASP A 20 -7.48 4.32 7.73
N PHE A 21 -6.83 5.07 6.85
CA PHE A 21 -5.45 5.51 7.07
C PHE A 21 -5.36 6.96 7.51
N THR A 22 -6.34 7.76 7.15
CA THR A 22 -6.29 9.19 7.43
C THR A 22 -7.68 9.78 7.34
N THR A 23 -7.90 10.92 7.99
CA THR A 23 -9.14 11.67 7.86
C THR A 23 -9.05 12.76 6.81
N THR A 24 -7.84 13.13 6.40
CA THR A 24 -7.62 14.21 5.43
C THR A 24 -6.85 13.75 4.21
N GLY A 25 -5.62 13.32 4.40
CA GLY A 25 -4.77 12.84 3.32
C GLY A 25 -3.44 12.40 3.91
N HIS A 26 -2.85 11.35 3.29
CA HIS A 26 -1.68 10.73 3.88
C HIS A 26 -1.14 9.70 2.89
N TYR A 27 0.15 9.42 2.92
CA TYR A 27 0.70 8.38 2.07
C TYR A 27 1.05 7.14 2.87
N ILE A 28 0.96 6.00 2.21
CA ILE A 28 1.44 4.72 2.72
C ILE A 28 2.25 4.06 1.62
N VAL A 29 3.02 3.04 1.98
CA VAL A 29 3.80 2.27 1.02
C VAL A 29 3.34 0.83 1.07
N LEU A 30 2.97 0.28 -0.09
CA LEU A 30 2.65 -1.13 -0.22
C LEU A 30 3.96 -1.87 -0.43
N THR A 31 4.22 -2.90 0.37
CA THR A 31 5.55 -3.54 0.37
C THR A 31 5.54 -4.98 -0.12
N THR A 32 4.55 -5.76 0.24
CA THR A 32 4.59 -7.21 0.01
C THR A 32 3.20 -7.76 -0.19
N VAL A 33 3.10 -8.84 -0.97
CA VAL A 33 1.87 -9.62 -1.09
C VAL A 33 2.00 -10.83 -0.18
N ALA A 34 1.08 -10.99 0.76
CA ALA A 34 1.05 -12.14 1.64
C ALA A 34 0.55 -13.37 0.87
N SER A 35 0.71 -14.55 1.47
CA SER A 35 0.37 -15.80 0.80
C SER A 35 -1.11 -15.90 0.44
N ASP A 36 -1.98 -15.21 1.17
CA ASP A 36 -3.42 -15.23 0.88
C ASP A 36 -3.83 -14.12 -0.10
N GLY A 37 -2.87 -13.39 -0.65
CA GLY A 37 -3.14 -12.30 -1.60
C GLY A 37 -3.39 -10.95 -0.98
N SER A 38 -3.41 -10.85 0.35
CA SER A 38 -3.55 -9.57 1.01
C SER A 38 -2.22 -8.81 0.96
N ILE A 39 -2.26 -7.53 1.31
CA ILE A 39 -1.15 -6.62 1.09
C ILE A 39 -0.58 -6.16 2.43
N GLU A 40 0.73 -6.23 2.55
CA GLU A 40 1.43 -5.63 3.69
C GLU A 40 1.77 -4.19 3.33
N VAL A 41 1.56 -3.29 4.29
CA VAL A 41 1.80 -1.88 4.07
C VAL A 41 2.76 -1.35 5.13
N HIS A 42 3.44 -0.27 4.78
CA HIS A 42 4.16 0.55 5.76
C HIS A 42 3.43 1.88 5.84
N ASP A 43 2.87 2.16 7.02
CA ASP A 43 2.19 3.42 7.29
C ASP A 43 3.05 4.19 8.28
N PRO A 44 3.74 5.26 7.84
CA PRO A 44 4.69 5.94 8.73
C PRO A 44 4.05 6.59 9.95
N ASN A 45 2.72 6.76 9.93
CA ASN A 45 2.01 7.35 11.06
C ASN A 45 1.30 6.33 11.94
N SER A 46 1.38 5.03 11.61
CA SER A 46 0.63 4.04 12.36
C SER A 46 1.32 2.68 12.32
N GLN A 47 1.92 2.31 13.43
CA GLN A 47 2.47 0.97 13.59
C GLN A 47 1.37 -0.08 13.51
N LYS A 48 0.20 0.24 14.06
CA LYS A 48 -0.93 -0.67 14.04
C LYS A 48 -1.36 -1.02 12.62
N ASN A 49 -1.43 -0.03 11.74
CA ASN A 49 -1.78 -0.28 10.35
C ASN A 49 -0.68 -1.05 9.63
N SER A 50 0.58 -0.85 10.02
CA SER A 50 1.71 -1.53 9.42
C SER A 50 1.81 -2.99 9.87
N ASP A 51 1.22 -3.33 11.00
CA ASP A 51 1.34 -4.67 11.59
C ASP A 51 0.30 -5.66 11.06
N ARG A 52 -0.57 -5.23 10.17
CA ARG A 52 -1.61 -6.10 9.63
C ARG A 52 -1.57 -6.10 8.11
N THR A 53 -2.25 -7.08 7.51
CA THR A 53 -2.42 -7.12 6.06
C THR A 53 -3.76 -6.49 5.69
N TRP A 54 -3.86 -6.08 4.42
CA TRP A 54 -5.01 -5.35 3.92
C TRP A 54 -5.52 -5.95 2.62
N ASN A 55 -6.82 -5.90 2.43
CA ASN A 55 -7.45 -6.30 1.18
C ASN A 55 -7.11 -5.26 0.11
N LEU A 56 -6.66 -5.74 -1.06
CA LEU A 56 -6.23 -4.83 -2.12
C LEU A 56 -7.37 -3.93 -2.60
N GLU A 57 -8.57 -4.49 -2.76
CA GLU A 57 -9.70 -3.69 -3.23
C GLU A 57 -10.04 -2.57 -2.25
N LYS A 58 -9.96 -2.87 -0.96
CA LYS A 58 -10.21 -1.88 0.07
C LYS A 58 -9.16 -0.77 0.04
N LEU A 59 -7.90 -1.14 -0.20
CA LEU A 59 -6.84 -0.14 -0.35
C LEU A 59 -7.09 0.75 -1.55
N MET A 60 -7.43 0.13 -2.68
CA MET A 60 -7.62 0.90 -3.91
C MET A 60 -8.83 1.83 -3.84
N ALA A 61 -9.87 1.42 -3.11
CA ALA A 61 -11.04 2.28 -2.93
C ALA A 61 -10.71 3.58 -2.21
N GLN A 62 -9.65 3.60 -1.42
CA GLN A 62 -9.22 4.78 -0.64
C GLN A 62 -8.05 5.51 -1.29
N THR A 63 -7.45 4.94 -2.33
CA THR A 63 -6.25 5.50 -2.95
C THR A 63 -6.64 6.56 -3.98
N LYS A 64 -6.09 7.76 -3.83
CA LYS A 64 -6.31 8.85 -4.79
C LYS A 64 -5.28 8.81 -5.91
N ASN A 65 -4.07 8.39 -5.60
CA ASN A 65 -3.01 8.35 -6.59
C ASN A 65 -1.97 7.35 -6.12
N LEU A 66 -1.19 6.81 -7.05
CA LEU A 66 -0.14 5.88 -6.67
C LEU A 66 1.02 5.94 -7.64
N TRP A 67 2.20 5.53 -7.17
CA TRP A 67 3.41 5.42 -7.98
C TRP A 67 4.08 4.10 -7.67
N VAL A 68 4.52 3.40 -8.72
CA VAL A 68 5.34 2.20 -8.57
C VAL A 68 6.80 2.65 -8.54
N TYR A 69 7.51 2.30 -7.48
CA TYR A 69 8.93 2.60 -7.39
C TYR A 69 9.70 1.45 -8.05
N GLU A 70 10.32 1.72 -9.19
CA GLU A 70 11.12 0.73 -9.90
C GLU A 70 12.57 1.14 -9.81
N LYS A 71 13.36 0.26 -9.22
CA LYS A 71 14.79 0.52 -9.10
C LYS A 71 15.45 0.43 -10.48
N ASN A 72 16.22 1.43 -10.78
CA ASN A 72 17.12 1.37 -11.93
C ASN A 72 18.47 0.84 -11.50
N ARG A 73 19.11 0.15 -12.41
CA ARG A 73 20.42 -0.43 -12.12
C ARG A 73 21.49 0.22 -12.94
#